data_ee8893925b8ba89a219d2ff05f62fb25
#
_entry.id   ee8893925b8ba89a219d2ff05f62fb25
#
_cell.length_a   1.000
_cell.length_b   1.000
_cell.length_c   1.000
_cell.angle_alpha   90.00
_cell.angle_beta   90.00
_cell.angle_gamma   90.00
#
_symmetry.space_group_name_H-M   'P 1'
#
loop_
_entity.id
_entity.type
_entity.pdbx_description
1 polymer ?
#
loop_
_entity_poly.entity_id
_entity_poly.type
_entity_poly.pdbx_seq_one_letter_code
_entity_poly.pdbx_strand_id
1 'polypeptide(L)'
;MNAKVFVAIAAAALALPASAQVRSGRWGSFEIGAGKYEPDVDAEFATRPGPYEQILGGSGWMFRVGASKAILANDLGAIEVGFRTGYFRKNGNGLIQQTNPDGSTSLVPSGDKTALAIVPTSATVTLRFDWLAERYRFVPLSFYGRAALERYNWWVTDGQGDWSQKGGTNGWSVTGGAALLLDAIDPGRARELDNDTGVNHTYLFFDVTHAQVDDFGSSKSWDLSTKGVSLQGGLMLVF
;
A
#
# COMPACT_ATOMS: atom_id res chain seq x y z
N MET A 1 -11.62 6.80 -13.45
CA MET A 1 -11.82 7.53 -12.16
C MET A 1 -10.91 8.75 -12.22
N ASN A 2 -11.47 9.97 -12.13
CA ASN A 2 -10.69 11.19 -12.37
C ASN A 2 -9.70 11.48 -11.26
N ALA A 3 -8.46 11.85 -11.63
CA ALA A 3 -7.40 12.26 -10.69
C ALA A 3 -7.86 13.32 -9.67
N LYS A 4 -8.90 14.08 -9.98
CA LYS A 4 -9.53 15.07 -9.10
C LYS A 4 -10.16 14.47 -7.83
N VAL A 5 -10.53 13.18 -7.83
CA VAL A 5 -11.10 12.50 -6.64
C VAL A 5 -9.99 12.14 -5.65
N PHE A 6 -8.81 11.76 -6.14
CA PHE A 6 -7.65 11.46 -5.29
C PHE A 6 -7.12 12.70 -4.56
N VAL A 7 -7.07 13.84 -5.26
CA VAL A 7 -6.65 15.13 -4.66
C VAL A 7 -7.64 15.62 -3.61
N ALA A 8 -8.95 15.37 -3.81
CA ALA A 8 -9.98 15.79 -2.85
C ALA A 8 -9.94 14.98 -1.54
N ILE A 9 -9.61 13.68 -1.59
CA ILE A 9 -9.48 12.84 -0.38
C ILE A 9 -8.23 13.22 0.40
N ALA A 10 -7.11 13.51 -0.28
CA ALA A 10 -5.89 14.00 0.36
C ALA A 10 -6.07 15.39 0.99
N ALA A 11 -6.82 16.30 0.32
CA ALA A 11 -7.09 17.64 0.84
C ALA A 11 -8.09 17.65 2.02
N ALA A 12 -9.06 16.72 2.05
CA ALA A 12 -9.98 16.59 3.18
C ALA A 12 -9.31 16.09 4.47
N ALA A 13 -8.23 15.30 4.35
CA ALA A 13 -7.44 14.87 5.51
C ALA A 13 -6.59 16.00 6.12
N LEU A 14 -6.30 17.06 5.35
CA LEU A 14 -5.51 18.22 5.79
C LEU A 14 -6.36 19.35 6.42
N ALA A 15 -7.69 19.28 6.34
CA ALA A 15 -8.60 20.31 6.84
C ALA A 15 -9.11 20.06 8.26
N LEU A 16 -8.28 19.49 9.14
CA LEU A 16 -8.62 19.34 10.56
C LEU A 16 -8.26 20.61 11.34
N PRO A 17 -9.11 21.08 12.26
CA PRO A 17 -8.87 22.34 12.94
C PRO A 17 -7.59 22.27 13.79
N ALA A 18 -6.65 23.16 13.50
CA ALA A 18 -5.49 23.41 14.35
C ALA A 18 -5.98 24.08 15.65
N SER A 19 -6.09 23.30 16.72
CA SER A 19 -6.24 23.85 18.07
C SER A 19 -4.86 23.86 18.73
N ALA A 20 -4.33 25.07 18.92
CA ALA A 20 -3.09 25.28 19.64
C ALA A 20 -3.21 24.73 21.08
N GLN A 21 -2.49 23.68 21.40
CA GLN A 21 -2.33 23.17 22.75
C GLN A 21 -0.91 22.64 23.00
N VAL A 22 -0.44 22.90 24.21
CA VAL A 22 0.72 22.31 24.85
C VAL A 22 0.66 20.78 24.70
N ARG A 23 1.52 20.19 23.84
CA ARG A 23 1.53 18.79 23.41
C ARG A 23 0.12 18.31 23.13
N SER A 24 -0.31 18.46 21.90
CA SER A 24 -1.59 17.91 21.44
C SER A 24 -1.62 16.41 21.70
N GLY A 25 -2.69 15.91 22.33
CA GLY A 25 -2.87 14.48 22.52
C GLY A 25 -2.85 13.78 21.16
N ARG A 26 -2.11 12.70 21.03
CA ARG A 26 -2.05 11.91 19.80
C ARG A 26 -3.44 11.40 19.45
N TRP A 27 -4.01 11.91 18.38
CA TRP A 27 -5.35 11.53 17.98
C TRP A 27 -5.40 10.68 16.71
N GLY A 28 -4.30 10.64 15.93
CA GLY A 28 -4.26 9.84 14.72
C GLY A 28 -2.96 9.96 13.92
N SER A 29 -2.92 9.31 12.78
CA SER A 29 -1.79 9.37 11.87
C SER A 29 -2.25 9.43 10.41
N PHE A 30 -1.37 9.98 9.56
CA PHE A 30 -1.47 9.97 8.11
C PHE A 30 -0.19 9.40 7.54
N GLU A 31 -0.29 8.54 6.54
CA GLU A 31 0.86 7.92 5.91
C GLU A 31 0.78 7.98 4.39
N ILE A 32 1.94 8.13 3.75
CA ILE A 32 2.14 8.00 2.32
C ILE A 32 3.38 7.15 2.07
N GLY A 33 3.26 6.15 1.21
CA GLY A 33 4.36 5.23 0.94
C GLY A 33 4.28 4.58 -0.42
N ALA A 34 5.37 3.93 -0.78
CA ALA A 34 5.50 3.15 -1.99
C ALA A 34 6.32 1.90 -1.73
N GLY A 35 6.03 0.85 -2.47
CA GLY A 35 6.75 -0.41 -2.34
C GLY A 35 6.62 -1.32 -3.54
N LYS A 36 7.34 -2.43 -3.50
CA LYS A 36 7.25 -3.47 -4.51
C LYS A 36 6.14 -4.44 -4.17
N TYR A 37 5.30 -4.71 -5.16
CA TYR A 37 4.20 -5.66 -5.06
C TYR A 37 4.17 -6.55 -6.31
N GLU A 38 3.94 -7.82 -6.11
CA GLU A 38 3.75 -8.82 -7.16
C GLU A 38 2.51 -9.65 -6.80
N PRO A 39 1.42 -9.55 -7.57
CA PRO A 39 0.23 -10.37 -7.35
C PRO A 39 0.48 -11.83 -7.76
N ASP A 40 -0.08 -12.77 -7.01
CA ASP A 40 0.09 -14.21 -7.26
C ASP A 40 -1.01 -14.77 -8.20
N VAL A 41 -1.40 -13.98 -9.19
CA VAL A 41 -2.42 -14.37 -10.20
C VAL A 41 -2.11 -15.72 -10.82
N ASP A 42 -0.83 -16.00 -11.03
CA ASP A 42 -0.39 -17.23 -11.67
C ASP A 42 -0.58 -18.48 -10.80
N ALA A 43 -0.88 -18.35 -9.50
CA ALA A 43 -1.18 -19.48 -8.64
C ALA A 43 -2.38 -20.30 -9.12
N GLU A 44 -3.32 -19.66 -9.82
CA GLU A 44 -4.54 -20.30 -10.34
C GLU A 44 -4.30 -21.13 -11.61
N PHE A 45 -3.13 -21.01 -12.25
CA PHE A 45 -2.84 -21.68 -13.51
C PHE A 45 -1.91 -22.89 -13.32
N ALA A 46 -2.23 -23.98 -14.00
CA ALA A 46 -1.41 -25.21 -13.97
C ALA A 46 -0.09 -25.07 -14.76
N THR A 47 -0.07 -24.20 -15.79
CA THR A 47 1.10 -24.00 -16.64
C THR A 47 2.03 -22.95 -16.06
N ARG A 48 3.34 -23.22 -16.10
CA ARG A 48 4.37 -22.28 -15.67
C ARG A 48 5.31 -21.95 -16.84
N PRO A 49 5.74 -20.67 -17.03
CA PRO A 49 5.23 -19.47 -16.34
C PRO A 49 3.76 -19.21 -16.68
N GLY A 50 3.01 -18.63 -15.72
CA GLY A 50 1.61 -18.29 -15.91
C GLY A 50 1.40 -17.00 -16.71
N PRO A 51 0.14 -16.62 -17.01
CA PRO A 51 -0.16 -15.46 -17.86
C PRO A 51 0.37 -14.14 -17.32
N TYR A 52 0.37 -13.95 -15.99
CA TYR A 52 0.89 -12.72 -15.39
C TYR A 52 2.39 -12.59 -15.64
N GLU A 53 3.17 -13.63 -15.34
CA GLU A 53 4.62 -13.63 -15.51
C GLU A 53 5.02 -13.50 -16.99
N GLN A 54 4.28 -14.14 -17.91
CA GLN A 54 4.55 -14.07 -19.35
C GLN A 54 4.26 -12.69 -19.95
N ILE A 55 3.19 -12.03 -19.53
CA ILE A 55 2.69 -10.80 -20.16
C ILE A 55 3.20 -9.56 -19.42
N LEU A 56 3.08 -9.55 -18.10
CA LEU A 56 3.37 -8.37 -17.28
C LEU A 56 4.74 -8.46 -16.58
N GLY A 57 5.14 -9.67 -16.20
CA GLY A 57 6.45 -10.00 -15.61
C GLY A 57 6.73 -9.34 -14.26
N GLY A 58 7.00 -10.16 -13.24
CA GLY A 58 7.57 -9.74 -11.96
C GLY A 58 6.83 -8.63 -11.19
N SER A 59 7.52 -8.06 -10.22
CA SER A 59 6.97 -7.04 -9.32
C SER A 59 6.79 -5.67 -10.00
N GLY A 60 5.87 -4.86 -9.47
CA GLY A 60 5.65 -3.46 -9.85
C GLY A 60 5.64 -2.55 -8.62
N TRP A 61 5.58 -1.23 -8.85
CA TRP A 61 5.41 -0.26 -7.78
C TRP A 61 3.94 -0.12 -7.40
N MET A 62 3.66 -0.24 -6.10
CA MET A 62 2.38 0.07 -5.49
C MET A 62 2.55 1.30 -4.60
N PHE A 63 1.72 2.31 -4.82
CA PHE A 63 1.63 3.50 -3.98
C PHE A 63 0.48 3.33 -3.01
N ARG A 64 0.66 3.74 -1.75
CA ARG A 64 -0.40 3.69 -0.73
C ARG A 64 -0.45 5.00 0.04
N VAL A 65 -1.67 5.36 0.43
CA VAL A 65 -1.95 6.45 1.37
C VAL A 65 -2.90 5.91 2.42
N GLY A 66 -2.75 6.39 3.64
CA GLY A 66 -3.58 5.93 4.75
C GLY A 66 -3.81 7.02 5.77
N ALA A 67 -4.91 6.92 6.48
CA ALA A 67 -5.22 7.74 7.64
C ALA A 67 -5.78 6.84 8.74
N SER A 68 -5.39 7.11 9.98
CA SER A 68 -5.90 6.38 11.13
C SER A 68 -6.22 7.32 12.28
N LYS A 69 -7.11 6.85 13.17
CA LYS A 69 -7.49 7.51 14.41
C LYS A 69 -7.03 6.65 15.58
N ALA A 70 -6.34 7.28 16.53
CA ALA A 70 -6.00 6.63 17.80
C ALA A 70 -7.28 6.42 18.63
N ILE A 71 -7.54 5.17 19.00
CA ILE A 71 -8.59 4.80 19.94
C ILE A 71 -8.05 4.66 21.37
N LEU A 72 -6.77 4.40 21.48
CA LEU A 72 -6.02 4.40 22.72
C LEU A 72 -4.60 4.92 22.43
N ALA A 73 -4.16 5.89 23.21
CA ALA A 73 -2.78 6.37 23.18
C ALA A 73 -2.27 6.58 24.60
N ASN A 74 -1.04 6.15 24.85
CA ASN A 74 -0.34 6.31 26.12
C ASN A 74 1.18 6.38 25.88
N ASP A 75 1.98 6.42 26.95
CA ASP A 75 3.46 6.50 26.87
C ASP A 75 4.13 5.27 26.25
N LEU A 76 3.42 4.16 26.10
CA LEU A 76 3.95 2.96 25.42
C LEU A 76 3.75 3.01 23.91
N GLY A 77 2.69 3.72 23.46
CA GLY A 77 2.34 3.81 22.05
C GLY A 77 0.85 4.01 21.83
N ALA A 78 0.31 3.55 20.71
CA ALA A 78 -1.06 3.75 20.31
C ALA A 78 -1.69 2.51 19.69
N ILE A 79 -3.01 2.37 19.89
CA ILE A 79 -3.88 1.50 19.12
C ILE A 79 -4.70 2.40 18.20
N GLU A 80 -4.60 2.15 16.91
CA GLU A 80 -5.24 2.97 15.89
C GLU A 80 -6.17 2.12 15.02
N VAL A 81 -7.29 2.69 14.61
CA VAL A 81 -8.15 2.16 13.54
C VAL A 81 -8.08 3.11 12.36
N GLY A 82 -8.04 2.57 11.17
CA GLY A 82 -7.80 3.40 10.01
C GLY A 82 -8.28 2.81 8.69
N PHE A 83 -8.01 3.56 7.66
CA PHE A 83 -8.28 3.22 6.28
C PHE A 83 -7.05 3.51 5.43
N ARG A 84 -6.74 2.59 4.51
CA ARG A 84 -5.68 2.77 3.51
C ARG A 84 -6.27 2.53 2.12
N THR A 85 -5.75 3.25 1.15
CA THR A 85 -6.00 2.99 -0.27
C THR A 85 -4.71 3.14 -1.06
N GLY A 86 -4.71 2.76 -2.31
CA GLY A 86 -3.50 2.84 -3.12
C GLY A 86 -3.76 2.66 -4.60
N TYR A 87 -2.68 2.57 -5.33
CA TYR A 87 -2.69 2.34 -6.76
C TYR A 87 -1.48 1.52 -7.19
N PHE A 88 -1.76 0.48 -7.95
CA PHE A 88 -0.77 -0.33 -8.64
C PHE A 88 -1.12 -0.36 -10.12
N ARG A 89 -0.12 -0.30 -10.99
CA ARG A 89 -0.29 -0.53 -12.42
C ARG A 89 0.95 -1.20 -12.99
N LYS A 90 0.72 -2.24 -13.77
CA LYS A 90 1.74 -2.94 -14.53
C LYS A 90 1.31 -3.03 -15.98
N ASN A 91 2.21 -2.68 -16.90
CA ASN A 91 1.98 -2.78 -18.34
C ASN A 91 2.80 -3.92 -18.91
N GLY A 92 2.28 -4.55 -19.95
CA GLY A 92 2.95 -5.61 -20.71
C GLY A 92 2.49 -5.62 -22.15
N ASN A 93 3.01 -6.57 -22.92
CA ASN A 93 2.57 -6.82 -24.28
C ASN A 93 1.76 -8.11 -24.33
N GLY A 94 0.63 -8.09 -25.02
CA GLY A 94 -0.14 -9.31 -25.33
C GLY A 94 0.75 -10.34 -26.03
N LEU A 95 0.35 -11.61 -25.96
CA LEU A 95 1.05 -12.70 -26.66
C LEU A 95 0.20 -13.17 -27.82
N ILE A 96 0.85 -13.42 -28.96
CA ILE A 96 0.24 -14.06 -30.14
C ILE A 96 0.95 -15.38 -30.43
N GLN A 97 0.21 -16.30 -30.96
CA GLN A 97 0.75 -17.57 -31.41
C GLN A 97 1.35 -17.39 -32.82
N GLN A 98 2.63 -17.67 -32.95
CA GLN A 98 3.35 -17.62 -34.22
C GLN A 98 3.75 -19.04 -34.63
N THR A 99 3.47 -19.42 -35.88
CA THR A 99 3.93 -20.67 -36.43
C THR A 99 5.34 -20.46 -37.02
N ASN A 100 6.27 -21.24 -36.52
CA ASN A 100 7.68 -21.22 -37.00
C ASN A 100 7.81 -21.97 -38.33
N PRO A 101 8.90 -21.77 -39.08
CA PRO A 101 9.13 -22.45 -40.35
C PRO A 101 9.22 -24.00 -40.26
N ASP A 102 9.51 -24.52 -39.05
CA ASP A 102 9.55 -25.97 -38.76
C ASP A 102 8.18 -26.57 -38.42
N GLY A 103 7.11 -25.76 -38.48
CA GLY A 103 5.75 -26.16 -38.13
C GLY A 103 5.43 -26.12 -36.64
N SER A 104 6.37 -25.81 -35.78
CA SER A 104 6.13 -25.58 -34.34
C SER A 104 5.44 -24.24 -34.11
N THR A 105 4.72 -24.13 -32.98
CA THR A 105 4.10 -22.88 -32.56
C THR A 105 4.78 -22.34 -31.30
N SER A 106 5.07 -21.03 -31.32
CA SER A 106 5.63 -20.30 -30.18
C SER A 106 4.75 -19.10 -29.85
N LEU A 107 4.70 -18.72 -28.55
CA LEU A 107 4.10 -17.48 -28.11
C LEU A 107 5.14 -16.37 -28.24
N VAL A 108 4.80 -15.33 -28.98
CA VAL A 108 5.67 -14.15 -29.16
C VAL A 108 4.92 -12.89 -28.72
N PRO A 109 5.62 -11.87 -28.21
CA PRO A 109 4.99 -10.60 -27.86
C PRO A 109 4.29 -9.98 -29.06
N SER A 110 3.03 -9.61 -28.91
CA SER A 110 2.30 -8.81 -29.91
C SER A 110 2.67 -7.33 -29.78
N GLY A 111 2.34 -6.53 -30.77
CA GLY A 111 2.41 -5.08 -30.68
C GLY A 111 1.36 -4.47 -29.74
N ASP A 112 0.38 -5.26 -29.31
CA ASP A 112 -0.75 -4.81 -28.49
C ASP A 112 -0.34 -4.69 -27.03
N LYS A 113 -0.62 -3.54 -26.45
CA LYS A 113 -0.30 -3.28 -25.03
C LYS A 113 -1.49 -3.66 -24.16
N THR A 114 -1.20 -4.37 -23.09
CA THR A 114 -2.17 -4.64 -22.01
C THR A 114 -1.66 -4.08 -20.70
N ALA A 115 -2.56 -3.85 -19.77
CA ALA A 115 -2.21 -3.38 -18.43
C ALA A 115 -3.14 -3.97 -17.38
N LEU A 116 -2.57 -4.33 -16.24
CA LEU A 116 -3.30 -4.61 -15.02
C LEU A 116 -3.19 -3.38 -14.10
N ALA A 117 -4.33 -2.84 -13.69
CA ALA A 117 -4.43 -1.80 -12.68
C ALA A 117 -5.20 -2.33 -11.47
N ILE A 118 -4.70 -2.04 -10.25
CA ILE A 118 -5.31 -2.46 -8.99
C ILE A 118 -5.42 -1.25 -8.08
N VAL A 119 -6.59 -1.08 -7.47
CA VAL A 119 -6.85 -0.12 -6.40
C VAL A 119 -7.13 -0.91 -5.12
N PRO A 120 -6.10 -1.13 -4.27
CA PRO A 120 -6.29 -1.72 -2.96
C PRO A 120 -7.02 -0.73 -2.05
N THR A 121 -7.92 -1.24 -1.22
CA THR A 121 -8.57 -0.52 -0.14
C THR A 121 -8.57 -1.41 1.10
N SER A 122 -8.29 -0.84 2.28
CA SER A 122 -8.20 -1.63 3.50
C SER A 122 -8.74 -0.90 4.72
N ALA A 123 -9.44 -1.63 5.56
CA ALA A 123 -9.74 -1.24 6.94
C ALA A 123 -8.68 -1.85 7.86
N THR A 124 -8.05 -1.03 8.69
CA THR A 124 -6.85 -1.41 9.44
C THR A 124 -7.00 -1.26 10.94
N VAL A 125 -6.34 -2.14 11.68
CA VAL A 125 -6.03 -1.97 13.10
C VAL A 125 -4.52 -2.00 13.25
N THR A 126 -3.94 -0.97 13.83
CA THR A 126 -2.49 -0.82 14.04
C THR A 126 -2.18 -0.72 15.51
N LEU A 127 -1.20 -1.50 15.95
CA LEU A 127 -0.56 -1.40 17.25
C LEU A 127 0.80 -0.75 17.04
N ARG A 128 0.99 0.46 17.54
CA ARG A 128 2.26 1.19 17.45
C ARG A 128 2.91 1.24 18.82
N PHE A 129 4.22 1.01 18.83
CA PHE A 129 5.04 1.00 20.03
C PHE A 129 6.11 2.09 19.94
N ASP A 130 5.83 3.25 20.55
CA ASP A 130 6.62 4.47 20.44
C ASP A 130 7.58 4.68 21.62
N TRP A 131 7.41 3.93 22.71
CA TRP A 131 8.14 4.10 23.96
C TRP A 131 9.65 4.23 23.78
N LEU A 132 10.23 3.46 22.85
CA LEU A 132 11.67 3.47 22.62
C LEU A 132 12.13 4.81 22.03
N ALA A 133 11.42 5.30 21.00
CA ALA A 133 11.72 6.55 20.35
C ALA A 133 11.56 7.77 21.28
N GLU A 134 10.59 7.72 22.19
CA GLU A 134 10.29 8.81 23.11
C GLU A 134 11.18 8.82 24.35
N ARG A 135 11.52 7.64 24.85
CA ARG A 135 12.32 7.51 26.06
C ARG A 135 13.80 7.74 25.83
N TYR A 136 14.31 7.29 24.67
CA TYR A 136 15.75 7.31 24.39
C TYR A 136 16.04 8.14 23.14
N ARG A 137 16.50 9.37 23.34
CA ARG A 137 16.85 10.30 22.23
C ARG A 137 17.83 9.71 21.20
N PHE A 138 18.67 8.77 21.62
CA PHE A 138 19.68 8.13 20.76
C PHE A 138 19.15 6.89 20.02
N VAL A 139 17.90 6.48 20.28
CA VAL A 139 17.26 5.34 19.63
C VAL A 139 15.91 5.80 19.08
N PRO A 140 15.89 6.62 18.03
CA PRO A 140 14.66 7.23 17.49
C PRO A 140 13.84 6.20 16.67
N LEU A 141 13.60 5.01 17.21
CA LEU A 141 12.91 3.91 16.54
C LEU A 141 11.59 3.59 17.24
N SER A 142 10.54 3.53 16.44
CA SER A 142 9.23 2.99 16.78
C SER A 142 8.97 1.72 15.98
N PHE A 143 8.21 0.79 16.54
CA PHE A 143 7.80 -0.44 15.87
C PHE A 143 6.28 -0.50 15.82
N TYR A 144 5.75 -1.17 14.81
CA TYR A 144 4.32 -1.37 14.72
C TYR A 144 3.96 -2.69 14.06
N GLY A 145 2.79 -3.19 14.44
CA GLY A 145 2.11 -4.30 13.78
C GLY A 145 0.75 -3.83 13.30
N ARG A 146 0.33 -4.27 12.13
CA ARG A 146 -0.95 -3.93 11.53
C ARG A 146 -1.64 -5.17 11.02
N ALA A 147 -2.94 -5.28 11.29
CA ALA A 147 -3.83 -6.24 10.64
C ALA A 147 -4.86 -5.46 9.82
N ALA A 148 -5.25 -6.00 8.68
CA ALA A 148 -6.21 -5.34 7.80
C ALA A 148 -7.16 -6.33 7.12
N LEU A 149 -8.38 -5.86 6.84
CA LEU A 149 -9.28 -6.42 5.86
C LEU A 149 -9.07 -5.68 4.55
N GLU A 150 -8.80 -6.42 3.50
CA GLU A 150 -8.41 -5.89 2.20
C GLU A 150 -9.52 -6.10 1.18
N ARG A 151 -9.68 -5.13 0.26
CA ARG A 151 -10.42 -5.28 -0.97
C ARG A 151 -9.64 -4.67 -2.11
N TYR A 152 -9.30 -5.48 -3.10
CA TYR A 152 -8.57 -5.06 -4.29
C TYR A 152 -9.55 -5.00 -5.46
N ASN A 153 -9.80 -3.79 -5.96
CA ASN A 153 -10.54 -3.60 -7.20
C ASN A 153 -9.54 -3.56 -8.34
N TRP A 154 -9.75 -4.37 -9.36
CA TRP A 154 -8.82 -4.52 -10.46
C TRP A 154 -9.47 -4.37 -11.82
N TRP A 155 -8.66 -3.94 -12.79
CA TRP A 155 -9.04 -3.74 -14.19
C TRP A 155 -7.91 -4.21 -15.08
N VAL A 156 -8.28 -4.85 -16.21
CA VAL A 156 -7.36 -5.21 -17.30
C VAL A 156 -7.75 -4.44 -18.54
N THR A 157 -6.78 -3.84 -19.21
CA THR A 157 -6.98 -3.23 -20.53
C THR A 157 -6.65 -4.22 -21.64
N ASP A 158 -7.40 -4.15 -22.74
CA ASP A 158 -7.07 -4.83 -23.99
C ASP A 158 -5.96 -4.10 -24.78
N GLY A 159 -5.62 -4.63 -25.97
CA GLY A 159 -4.59 -4.06 -26.83
C GLY A 159 -4.92 -2.68 -27.41
N GLN A 160 -6.17 -2.26 -27.38
CA GLN A 160 -6.61 -0.92 -27.81
C GLN A 160 -6.62 0.08 -26.64
N GLY A 161 -6.38 -0.40 -25.43
CA GLY A 161 -6.35 0.42 -24.22
C GLY A 161 -7.73 0.56 -23.55
N ASP A 162 -8.73 -0.16 -24.03
CA ASP A 162 -10.05 -0.20 -23.42
C ASP A 162 -10.09 -1.18 -22.26
N TRP A 163 -10.92 -0.90 -21.25
CA TRP A 163 -11.11 -1.78 -20.10
C TRP A 163 -11.91 -3.01 -20.50
N SER A 164 -11.24 -4.14 -20.69
CA SER A 164 -11.86 -5.39 -21.16
C SER A 164 -12.47 -6.21 -20.02
N GLN A 165 -11.80 -6.21 -18.86
CA GLN A 165 -12.22 -6.97 -17.68
C GLN A 165 -12.02 -6.17 -16.41
N LYS A 166 -12.88 -6.41 -15.41
CA LYS A 166 -12.78 -5.81 -14.08
C LYS A 166 -13.38 -6.72 -13.03
N GLY A 167 -12.90 -6.58 -11.81
CA GLY A 167 -13.41 -7.35 -10.68
C GLY A 167 -12.97 -6.76 -9.35
N GLY A 168 -13.27 -7.47 -8.30
CA GLY A 168 -12.85 -7.12 -6.96
C GLY A 168 -12.67 -8.38 -6.13
N THR A 169 -11.53 -8.48 -5.43
CA THR A 169 -11.16 -9.62 -4.59
C THR A 169 -10.99 -9.13 -3.16
N ASN A 170 -11.54 -9.86 -2.21
CA ASN A 170 -11.42 -9.57 -0.78
C ASN A 170 -10.34 -10.44 -0.15
N GLY A 171 -9.87 -10.02 1.03
CA GLY A 171 -8.87 -10.79 1.77
C GLY A 171 -8.45 -10.10 3.04
N TRP A 172 -7.27 -10.45 3.52
CA TRP A 172 -6.68 -9.90 4.73
C TRP A 172 -5.17 -9.68 4.54
N SER A 173 -4.59 -8.84 5.40
CA SER A 173 -3.14 -8.68 5.45
C SER A 173 -2.63 -8.51 6.86
N VAL A 174 -1.36 -8.87 7.05
CA VAL A 174 -0.58 -8.54 8.25
C VAL A 174 0.69 -7.81 7.83
N THR A 175 1.04 -6.79 8.61
CA THR A 175 2.20 -5.94 8.37
C THR A 175 3.00 -5.82 9.66
N GLY A 176 4.31 -5.98 9.57
CA GLY A 176 5.26 -5.60 10.60
C GLY A 176 6.15 -4.48 10.09
N GLY A 177 6.35 -3.43 10.89
CA GLY A 177 7.13 -2.28 10.45
C GLY A 177 7.96 -1.64 11.56
N ALA A 178 8.94 -0.86 11.11
CA ALA A 178 9.74 0.02 11.94
C ALA A 178 9.67 1.45 11.39
N ALA A 179 9.69 2.42 12.27
CA ALA A 179 9.63 3.83 11.92
C ALA A 179 10.74 4.61 12.64
N LEU A 180 11.48 5.41 11.89
CA LEU A 180 12.53 6.29 12.38
C LEU A 180 11.94 7.67 12.66
N LEU A 181 12.02 8.13 13.90
CA LEU A 181 11.56 9.44 14.33
C LEU A 181 12.48 10.53 13.78
N LEU A 182 12.01 11.34 12.84
CA LEU A 182 12.78 12.40 12.20
C LEU A 182 12.94 13.63 13.10
N ASP A 183 12.07 13.83 14.06
CA ASP A 183 12.12 14.93 15.04
C ASP A 183 13.43 14.91 15.86
N ALA A 184 14.04 13.71 16.00
CA ALA A 184 15.33 13.57 16.66
C ALA A 184 16.49 14.29 15.93
N ILE A 185 16.35 14.52 14.61
CA ILE A 185 17.33 15.20 13.77
C ILE A 185 17.29 16.70 14.02
N ASP A 186 16.10 17.31 14.05
CA ASP A 186 15.92 18.75 14.30
C ASP A 186 14.70 18.99 15.22
N PRO A 187 14.91 18.92 16.55
CA PRO A 187 13.83 19.13 17.52
C PRO A 187 13.25 20.55 17.52
N GLY A 188 13.98 21.53 16.98
CA GLY A 188 13.49 22.90 16.85
C GLY A 188 12.38 23.00 15.82
N ARG A 189 12.64 22.52 14.61
CA ARG A 189 11.66 22.47 13.51
C ARG A 189 10.49 21.55 13.81
N ALA A 190 10.71 20.44 14.52
CA ALA A 190 9.64 19.56 14.94
C ALA A 190 8.61 20.29 15.82
N ARG A 191 9.06 21.14 16.76
CA ARG A 191 8.16 21.95 17.59
C ARG A 191 7.43 23.03 16.80
N GLU A 192 8.08 23.67 15.83
CA GLU A 192 7.43 24.63 14.93
C GLU A 192 6.32 23.94 14.14
N LEU A 193 6.60 22.74 13.61
CA LEU A 193 5.63 21.95 12.85
C LEU A 193 4.43 21.55 13.71
N ASP A 194 4.65 21.11 14.96
CA ASP A 194 3.59 20.81 15.91
C ASP A 194 2.72 22.06 16.20
N ASN A 195 3.34 23.19 16.48
CA ASN A 195 2.64 24.43 16.79
C ASN A 195 1.82 24.97 15.60
N ASP A 196 2.37 24.86 14.39
CA ASP A 196 1.75 25.45 13.19
C ASP A 196 0.71 24.53 12.54
N THR A 197 0.90 23.21 12.64
CA THR A 197 0.11 22.22 11.88
C THR A 197 -0.54 21.14 12.75
N GLY A 198 -0.15 21.03 14.02
CA GLY A 198 -0.60 19.95 14.91
C GLY A 198 0.06 18.59 14.63
N VAL A 199 1.12 18.56 13.81
CA VAL A 199 1.90 17.33 13.57
C VAL A 199 2.85 17.14 14.75
N ASN A 200 2.52 16.21 15.63
CA ASN A 200 3.31 15.87 16.83
C ASN A 200 4.64 15.21 16.49
N HIS A 201 4.61 14.27 15.52
CA HIS A 201 5.78 13.50 15.12
C HIS A 201 5.78 13.20 13.63
N THR A 202 6.99 13.20 13.06
CA THR A 202 7.24 12.79 11.68
C THR A 202 8.16 11.58 11.67
N TYR A 203 7.75 10.53 10.96
CA TYR A 203 8.52 9.29 10.84
C TYR A 203 8.83 8.95 9.39
N LEU A 204 10.02 8.40 9.16
CA LEU A 204 10.32 7.61 7.98
C LEU A 204 10.03 6.14 8.34
N PHE A 205 9.07 5.51 7.68
CA PHE A 205 8.74 4.12 7.98
C PHE A 205 9.23 3.15 6.91
N PHE A 206 9.43 1.92 7.34
CA PHE A 206 9.65 0.76 6.48
C PHE A 206 8.84 -0.40 7.01
N ASP A 207 8.09 -1.07 6.14
CA ASP A 207 7.28 -2.22 6.51
C ASP A 207 7.39 -3.41 5.54
N VAL A 208 7.04 -4.57 6.10
CA VAL A 208 6.93 -5.84 5.41
C VAL A 208 5.50 -6.30 5.57
N THR A 209 4.81 -6.51 4.46
CA THR A 209 3.41 -6.93 4.43
C THR A 209 3.27 -8.28 3.74
N HIS A 210 2.55 -9.18 4.38
CA HIS A 210 1.99 -10.38 3.77
C HIS A 210 0.48 -10.17 3.61
N ALA A 211 -0.02 -10.27 2.37
CA ALA A 211 -1.43 -10.11 2.07
C ALA A 211 -1.95 -11.37 1.36
N GLN A 212 -3.06 -11.90 1.85
CA GLN A 212 -3.83 -12.96 1.20
C GLN A 212 -5.15 -12.37 0.72
N VAL A 213 -5.25 -12.16 -0.60
CA VAL A 213 -6.39 -11.49 -1.27
C VAL A 213 -6.87 -12.39 -2.39
N ASP A 214 -7.55 -13.48 -1.99
CA ASP A 214 -8.00 -14.61 -2.80
C ASP A 214 -9.51 -14.86 -2.64
N ASP A 215 -10.26 -13.84 -2.19
CA ASP A 215 -11.68 -13.91 -1.82
C ASP A 215 -11.93 -15.00 -0.77
N PHE A 216 -11.01 -15.11 0.21
CA PHE A 216 -10.99 -16.11 1.29
C PHE A 216 -10.98 -17.56 0.78
N GLY A 217 -10.18 -17.82 -0.26
CA GLY A 217 -10.03 -19.13 -0.90
C GLY A 217 -11.12 -19.47 -1.93
N SER A 218 -11.83 -18.46 -2.44
CA SER A 218 -12.87 -18.65 -3.46
C SER A 218 -12.28 -18.66 -4.87
N SER A 219 -12.63 -19.64 -5.69
CA SER A 219 -12.23 -19.71 -7.10
C SER A 219 -13.00 -18.75 -8.03
N LYS A 220 -13.80 -17.82 -7.49
CA LYS A 220 -14.65 -16.90 -8.27
C LYS A 220 -13.96 -15.60 -8.67
N SER A 221 -12.85 -15.26 -8.05
CA SER A 221 -12.09 -14.05 -8.34
C SER A 221 -10.59 -14.33 -8.37
N TRP A 222 -9.85 -13.47 -9.04
CA TRP A 222 -8.41 -13.63 -9.18
C TRP A 222 -7.69 -13.57 -7.83
N ASP A 223 -6.67 -14.43 -7.69
CA ASP A 223 -5.74 -14.37 -6.58
C ASP A 223 -4.81 -13.17 -6.76
N LEU A 224 -4.99 -12.17 -5.92
CA LEU A 224 -4.20 -10.95 -5.86
C LEU A 224 -3.35 -10.90 -4.58
N SER A 225 -3.15 -12.06 -3.95
CA SER A 225 -2.25 -12.20 -2.80
C SER A 225 -0.84 -11.72 -3.15
N THR A 226 -0.12 -11.30 -2.16
CA THR A 226 1.29 -10.94 -2.36
C THR A 226 2.10 -12.21 -2.56
N LYS A 227 2.78 -12.34 -3.68
CA LYS A 227 3.75 -13.42 -3.91
C LYS A 227 4.91 -13.29 -2.91
N GLY A 228 4.81 -14.05 -1.81
CA GLY A 228 5.71 -13.91 -0.67
C GLY A 228 5.38 -12.71 0.21
N VAL A 229 6.20 -11.67 0.20
CA VAL A 229 6.03 -10.45 0.98
C VAL A 229 6.23 -9.19 0.13
N SER A 230 5.51 -8.13 0.47
CA SER A 230 5.68 -6.79 -0.10
C SER A 230 6.51 -5.93 0.85
N LEU A 231 7.51 -5.24 0.31
CA LEU A 231 8.31 -4.27 1.03
C LEU A 231 7.89 -2.87 0.65
N GLN A 232 7.63 -2.04 1.64
CA GLN A 232 7.17 -0.66 1.46
C GLN A 232 7.92 0.28 2.38
N GLY A 233 8.11 1.53 1.95
CA GLY A 233 8.64 2.61 2.77
C GLY A 233 7.94 3.92 2.45
N GLY A 234 8.01 4.86 3.38
CA GLY A 234 7.34 6.14 3.21
C GLY A 234 7.43 7.06 4.43
N LEU A 235 6.58 8.08 4.42
CA LEU A 235 6.46 9.04 5.51
C LEU A 235 5.16 8.82 6.27
N MET A 236 5.23 8.95 7.60
CA MET A 236 4.08 8.92 8.49
C MET A 236 4.11 10.17 9.37
N LEU A 237 3.00 10.87 9.41
CA LEU A 237 2.75 12.03 10.25
C LEU A 237 1.79 11.62 11.37
N VAL A 238 2.12 11.95 12.59
CA VAL A 238 1.32 11.67 13.79
C VAL A 238 0.85 13.00 14.36
N PHE A 239 -0.44 13.09 14.60
CA PHE A 239 -1.13 14.28 15.10
C PHE A 239 -1.58 14.09 16.54
#